data_3b6b5518d3513c09a0aa2ed58ed14963
#
_entry.id   3b6b5518d3513c09a0aa2ed58ed14963
#
_cell.length_a   1.000
_cell.length_b   1.000
_cell.length_c   1.000
_cell.angle_alpha   90.00
_cell.angle_beta   90.00
_cell.angle_gamma   90.00
#
_symmetry.space_group_name_H-M   'P 1'
#
loop_
_entity.id
_entity.type
_entity.pdbx_description
1 polymer ?
#
loop_
_entity_poly.entity_id
_entity_poly.type
_entity_poly.pdbx_seq_one_letter_code
_entity_poly.pdbx_strand_id
1 'polypeptide(L)'
;MEKRGNFGTELGMILATAGGAVGLGNVWRFPYMTGENGGAAFILVYICCVLMLGIPCMLSEFIIGRHGASNTYRAYSLLSGGNAWKYVGLLGVATGFLIMGYYAVVSGWCLQYVYASFFGELTGNADFVNHYFAEFSSDPWRPVIWTLAILVITCLVIVNGVRSGIERTSKMLMPTLFILLLVIVVASCLLPGGERGMEFLFKPDFTKLDSDAFLGALGQSFYSLSIAMGCICTYAFYFKRQTNLLKSALQVSLLDTLIAVLAGLMIFPAAFSVGVNPGSGPSLVFVTLPNVFNQAFAAVPLVGMLVSVFFYALLSLAAITSLMSLHEVSTAFLIEELHITRRTAATFVTAGSLLIGIFCSLSFSDIPWLSFGGRTLFDWFDFVTGQIFLPVGGFLTCLFIGWAVPRKLVRDEFTNWGTVSCRVFGVYLFFVRYVCPTAILAVFLHQLGVF
;
A
#
# COMPACT_ATOMS: atom_id res chain seq x y z
N MET A 1 11.28 31.13 -0.04
CA MET A 1 11.16 29.69 -0.27
C MET A 1 11.99 28.96 0.78
N GLU A 2 11.34 28.24 1.67
CA GLU A 2 12.04 27.36 2.62
C GLU A 2 12.91 26.38 1.84
N LYS A 3 14.17 26.16 2.29
CA LYS A 3 15.07 25.19 1.64
C LYS A 3 14.39 23.83 1.60
N ARG A 4 14.13 23.29 0.41
CA ARG A 4 13.54 21.97 0.17
C ARG A 4 14.31 20.91 0.97
N GLY A 5 13.60 20.18 1.85
CA GLY A 5 14.19 19.10 2.61
C GLY A 5 14.43 17.90 1.67
N ASN A 6 15.68 17.44 1.56
CA ASN A 6 16.00 16.17 0.91
C ASN A 6 16.15 15.08 1.97
N PHE A 7 15.99 13.82 1.58
CA PHE A 7 16.38 12.69 2.44
C PHE A 7 17.85 12.82 2.87
N GLY A 8 18.10 12.61 4.15
CA GLY A 8 19.45 12.73 4.71
C GLY A 8 20.36 11.60 4.26
N THR A 9 19.83 10.37 4.23
CA THR A 9 20.56 9.14 3.96
C THR A 9 19.88 8.28 2.89
N GLU A 10 20.66 7.47 2.13
CA GLU A 10 20.14 6.52 1.15
C GLU A 10 19.26 5.47 1.83
N LEU A 11 19.67 4.94 2.97
CA LEU A 11 18.87 3.98 3.73
C LEU A 11 17.52 4.57 4.17
N GLY A 12 17.51 5.81 4.69
CA GLY A 12 16.26 6.46 5.10
C GLY A 12 15.31 6.72 3.94
N MET A 13 15.86 7.08 2.78
CA MET A 13 15.10 7.22 1.54
C MET A 13 14.45 5.88 1.13
N ILE A 14 15.21 4.78 1.12
CA ILE A 14 14.71 3.45 0.76
C ILE A 14 13.65 3.00 1.75
N LEU A 15 13.90 3.14 3.07
CA LEU A 15 12.92 2.75 4.09
C LEU A 15 11.65 3.61 4.06
N ALA A 16 11.75 4.90 3.76
CA ALA A 16 10.58 5.75 3.59
C ALA A 16 9.77 5.36 2.34
N THR A 17 10.44 5.14 1.21
CA THR A 17 9.78 4.75 -0.05
C THR A 17 9.18 3.34 0.05
N ALA A 18 9.92 2.38 0.61
CA ALA A 18 9.42 1.04 0.88
C ALA A 18 8.27 1.05 1.90
N GLY A 19 8.36 1.87 2.97
CA GLY A 19 7.26 2.04 3.92
C GLY A 19 6.00 2.64 3.31
N GLY A 20 6.13 3.42 2.23
CA GLY A 20 4.99 3.88 1.45
C GLY A 20 4.34 2.77 0.63
N ALA A 21 5.12 1.81 0.15
CA ALA A 21 4.63 0.62 -0.56
C ALA A 21 4.12 -0.44 0.42
N VAL A 22 4.89 -0.75 1.46
CA VAL A 22 4.52 -1.74 2.48
C VAL A 22 3.37 -1.23 3.35
N GLY A 23 2.21 -1.81 3.18
CA GLY A 23 0.98 -1.42 3.88
C GLY A 23 0.07 -2.61 4.18
N LEU A 24 -1.19 -2.31 4.42
CA LEU A 24 -2.24 -3.33 4.57
C LEU A 24 -2.38 -4.21 3.32
N GLY A 25 -1.97 -3.71 2.14
CA GLY A 25 -1.95 -4.46 0.90
C GLY A 25 -1.08 -5.72 0.96
N ASN A 26 0.06 -5.67 1.65
CA ASN A 26 0.99 -6.79 1.80
C ASN A 26 0.55 -7.78 2.86
N VAL A 27 -0.02 -7.29 3.97
CA VAL A 27 -0.35 -8.13 5.13
C VAL A 27 -1.79 -8.63 5.09
N TRP A 28 -2.65 -7.97 4.36
CA TRP A 28 -4.06 -8.30 4.24
C TRP A 28 -4.44 -8.81 2.84
N ARG A 29 -4.32 -7.93 1.81
CA ARG A 29 -4.81 -8.25 0.47
C ARG A 29 -4.00 -9.34 -0.20
N PHE A 30 -2.68 -9.30 -0.10
CA PHE A 30 -1.81 -10.29 -0.73
C PHE A 30 -2.03 -11.72 -0.19
N PRO A 31 -2.07 -11.99 1.14
CA PRO A 31 -2.40 -13.33 1.64
C PRO A 31 -3.78 -13.81 1.19
N TYR A 32 -4.79 -12.95 1.25
CA TYR A 32 -6.13 -13.27 0.77
C TYR A 32 -6.12 -13.69 -0.71
N MET A 33 -5.56 -12.87 -1.58
CA MET A 33 -5.42 -13.19 -3.01
C MET A 33 -4.62 -14.47 -3.26
N THR A 34 -3.57 -14.70 -2.48
CA THR A 34 -2.75 -15.91 -2.54
C THR A 34 -3.56 -17.14 -2.11
N GLY A 35 -4.38 -17.01 -1.08
CA GLY A 35 -5.26 -18.07 -0.57
C GLY A 35 -6.30 -18.53 -1.58
N GLU A 36 -6.91 -17.59 -2.30
CA GLU A 36 -7.93 -17.88 -3.32
C GLU A 36 -7.33 -18.44 -4.61
N ASN A 37 -6.11 -18.03 -4.99
CA ASN A 37 -5.55 -18.27 -6.32
C ASN A 37 -4.40 -19.30 -6.36
N GLY A 38 -4.40 -20.31 -5.48
CA GLY A 38 -3.50 -21.45 -5.60
C GLY A 38 -2.10 -21.27 -4.98
N GLY A 39 -1.96 -20.38 -4.00
CA GLY A 39 -0.77 -20.32 -3.15
C GLY A 39 0.50 -19.94 -3.90
N ALA A 40 1.49 -20.85 -3.88
CA ALA A 40 2.82 -20.62 -4.48
C ALA A 40 2.76 -20.25 -5.97
N ALA A 41 1.82 -20.80 -6.74
CA ALA A 41 1.70 -20.49 -8.16
C ALA A 41 1.31 -19.01 -8.38
N PHE A 42 0.36 -18.49 -7.60
CA PHE A 42 0.00 -17.07 -7.62
C PHE A 42 1.18 -16.19 -7.23
N ILE A 43 1.97 -16.57 -6.20
CA ILE A 43 3.17 -15.82 -5.78
C ILE A 43 4.18 -15.70 -6.91
N LEU A 44 4.42 -16.78 -7.66
CA LEU A 44 5.35 -16.74 -8.81
C LEU A 44 4.85 -15.77 -9.90
N VAL A 45 3.55 -15.81 -10.24
CA VAL A 45 2.95 -14.86 -11.19
C VAL A 45 3.06 -13.43 -10.68
N TYR A 46 2.76 -13.21 -9.40
CA TYR A 46 2.88 -11.89 -8.76
C TYR A 46 4.32 -11.35 -8.84
N ILE A 47 5.33 -12.16 -8.52
CA ILE A 47 6.75 -11.76 -8.63
C ILE A 47 7.10 -11.40 -10.08
N CYS A 48 6.64 -12.19 -11.06
CA CYS A 48 6.81 -11.84 -12.48
C CYS A 48 6.17 -10.49 -12.82
N CYS A 49 4.94 -10.24 -12.35
CA CYS A 49 4.26 -8.95 -12.55
C CYS A 49 5.01 -7.78 -11.90
N VAL A 50 5.53 -7.95 -10.68
CA VAL A 50 6.36 -6.94 -10.02
C VAL A 50 7.61 -6.61 -10.84
N LEU A 51 8.32 -7.64 -11.35
CA LEU A 51 9.54 -7.44 -12.14
C LEU A 51 9.27 -6.82 -13.51
N MET A 52 8.23 -7.28 -14.20
CA MET A 52 7.96 -6.92 -15.59
C MET A 52 7.14 -5.62 -15.71
N LEU A 53 6.31 -5.30 -14.74
CA LEU A 53 5.39 -4.16 -14.79
C LEU A 53 5.63 -3.19 -13.64
N GLY A 54 5.70 -3.68 -12.42
CA GLY A 54 5.85 -2.86 -11.24
C GLY A 54 7.12 -2.01 -11.25
N ILE A 55 8.29 -2.64 -11.46
CA ILE A 55 9.58 -1.93 -11.50
C ILE A 55 9.64 -0.90 -12.64
N PRO A 56 9.28 -1.20 -13.89
CA PRO A 56 9.25 -0.19 -14.96
C PRO A 56 8.33 1.00 -14.67
N CYS A 57 7.14 0.75 -14.12
CA CYS A 57 6.20 1.83 -13.76
C CYS A 57 6.74 2.67 -12.60
N MET A 58 7.28 2.05 -11.54
CA MET A 58 7.93 2.74 -10.42
C MET A 58 9.10 3.61 -10.89
N LEU A 59 9.97 3.08 -11.78
CA LEU A 59 11.06 3.84 -12.38
C LEU A 59 10.56 5.06 -13.16
N SER A 60 9.43 4.92 -13.86
CA SER A 60 8.80 6.02 -14.60
C SER A 60 8.38 7.15 -13.65
N GLU A 61 7.76 6.81 -12.52
CA GLU A 61 7.41 7.80 -11.49
C GLU A 61 8.64 8.40 -10.81
N PHE A 62 9.69 7.61 -10.55
CA PHE A 62 10.96 8.15 -10.04
C PHE A 62 11.58 9.17 -10.99
N ILE A 63 11.58 8.90 -12.29
CA ILE A 63 12.08 9.82 -13.31
C ILE A 63 11.28 11.12 -13.30
N ILE A 64 9.94 11.02 -13.28
CA ILE A 64 9.05 12.19 -13.26
C ILE A 64 9.29 13.03 -12.00
N GLY A 65 9.27 12.42 -10.83
CA GLY A 65 9.40 13.11 -9.55
C GLY A 65 10.77 13.76 -9.37
N ARG A 66 11.86 13.03 -9.67
CA ARG A 66 13.22 13.56 -9.52
C ARG A 66 13.54 14.67 -10.52
N HIS A 67 13.16 14.50 -11.79
CA HIS A 67 13.40 15.51 -12.81
C HIS A 67 12.53 16.74 -12.60
N GLY A 68 11.23 16.54 -12.32
CA GLY A 68 10.29 17.63 -12.07
C GLY A 68 10.64 18.47 -10.83
N ALA A 69 11.34 17.89 -9.86
CA ALA A 69 11.78 18.51 -8.63
C ALA A 69 10.69 19.40 -7.99
N SER A 70 9.44 18.93 -8.02
CA SER A 70 8.21 19.60 -7.53
C SER A 70 7.13 18.57 -7.23
N ASN A 71 5.99 19.00 -6.68
CA ASN A 71 4.84 18.11 -6.45
C ASN A 71 4.43 17.37 -7.73
N THR A 72 3.70 16.28 -7.59
CA THR A 72 3.35 15.40 -8.71
C THR A 72 2.64 16.13 -9.85
N TYR A 73 1.68 17.02 -9.57
CA TYR A 73 0.98 17.81 -10.60
C TYR A 73 1.95 18.69 -11.41
N ARG A 74 2.80 19.45 -10.72
CA ARG A 74 3.75 20.36 -11.35
C ARG A 74 4.87 19.62 -12.07
N ALA A 75 5.31 18.45 -11.57
CA ALA A 75 6.30 17.61 -12.23
C ALA A 75 5.85 17.18 -13.63
N TYR A 76 4.62 16.68 -13.78
CA TYR A 76 4.06 16.38 -15.10
C TYR A 76 3.92 17.62 -15.99
N SER A 77 3.52 18.76 -15.42
CA SER A 77 3.40 20.02 -16.16
C SER A 77 4.75 20.48 -16.72
N LEU A 78 5.81 20.43 -15.91
CA LEU A 78 7.16 20.85 -16.31
C LEU A 78 7.74 19.96 -17.41
N LEU A 79 7.61 18.63 -17.27
CA LEU A 79 8.12 17.69 -18.26
C LEU A 79 7.35 17.74 -19.60
N SER A 80 6.11 18.21 -19.60
CA SER A 80 5.27 18.32 -20.79
C SER A 80 5.24 19.70 -21.42
N GLY A 81 5.94 20.67 -20.86
CA GLY A 81 5.87 22.06 -21.31
C GLY A 81 4.50 22.73 -21.06
N GLY A 82 3.81 22.32 -19.99
CA GLY A 82 2.53 22.92 -19.57
C GLY A 82 1.27 22.32 -20.21
N ASN A 83 1.42 21.24 -20.98
CA ASN A 83 0.31 20.55 -21.67
C ASN A 83 -0.66 19.83 -20.72
N ALA A 84 -1.71 19.23 -21.30
CA ALA A 84 -2.77 18.50 -20.58
C ALA A 84 -2.26 17.34 -19.69
N TRP A 85 -1.03 16.86 -19.88
CA TRP A 85 -0.41 15.83 -19.02
C TRP A 85 -0.35 16.20 -17.53
N LYS A 86 -0.39 17.48 -17.19
CA LYS A 86 -0.52 17.93 -15.79
C LYS A 86 -1.71 17.32 -15.06
N TYR A 87 -2.80 17.01 -15.78
CA TYR A 87 -3.98 16.39 -15.19
C TYR A 87 -3.76 14.92 -14.78
N VAL A 88 -2.78 14.23 -15.38
CA VAL A 88 -2.34 12.91 -14.89
C VAL A 88 -1.70 13.03 -13.51
N GLY A 89 -0.85 14.04 -13.31
CA GLY A 89 -0.32 14.35 -11.99
C GLY A 89 -1.41 14.73 -10.98
N LEU A 90 -2.41 15.51 -11.41
CA LEU A 90 -3.57 15.87 -10.57
C LEU A 90 -4.40 14.62 -10.20
N LEU A 91 -4.63 13.72 -11.16
CA LEU A 91 -5.29 12.44 -10.91
C LEU A 91 -4.56 11.64 -9.82
N GLY A 92 -3.22 11.55 -9.89
CA GLY A 92 -2.42 10.90 -8.86
C GLY A 92 -2.59 11.54 -7.47
N VAL A 93 -2.57 12.89 -7.38
CA VAL A 93 -2.80 13.61 -6.12
C VAL A 93 -4.21 13.35 -5.59
N ALA A 94 -5.23 13.45 -6.44
CA ALA A 94 -6.62 13.19 -6.06
C ALA A 94 -6.82 11.73 -5.60
N THR A 95 -6.26 10.77 -6.33
CA THR A 95 -6.29 9.34 -5.98
C THR A 95 -5.67 9.11 -4.60
N GLY A 96 -4.47 9.65 -4.37
CA GLY A 96 -3.80 9.52 -3.07
C GLY A 96 -4.61 10.14 -1.92
N PHE A 97 -5.23 11.29 -2.14
CA PHE A 97 -6.07 11.95 -1.14
C PHE A 97 -7.34 11.15 -0.81
N LEU A 98 -8.03 10.63 -1.83
CA LEU A 98 -9.24 9.82 -1.63
C LEU A 98 -8.91 8.49 -0.94
N ILE A 99 -7.83 7.81 -1.38
CA ILE A 99 -7.35 6.59 -0.71
C ILE A 99 -7.05 6.88 0.75
N MET A 100 -6.32 7.95 1.07
CA MET A 100 -5.99 8.31 2.45
C MET A 100 -7.23 8.43 3.33
N GLY A 101 -8.33 8.98 2.81
CA GLY A 101 -9.58 9.15 3.56
C GLY A 101 -10.17 7.83 4.05
N TYR A 102 -10.43 6.87 3.16
CA TYR A 102 -11.02 5.59 3.57
C TYR A 102 -9.99 4.62 4.18
N TYR A 103 -8.74 4.67 3.73
CA TYR A 103 -7.67 3.86 4.31
C TYR A 103 -7.39 4.21 5.78
N ALA A 104 -7.59 5.48 6.18
CA ALA A 104 -7.49 5.89 7.57
C ALA A 104 -8.52 5.22 8.47
N VAL A 105 -9.72 4.85 7.96
CA VAL A 105 -10.73 4.12 8.72
C VAL A 105 -10.22 2.73 9.09
N VAL A 106 -9.77 1.96 8.10
CA VAL A 106 -9.22 0.61 8.34
C VAL A 106 -7.97 0.66 9.21
N SER A 107 -7.13 1.69 9.01
CA SER A 107 -5.95 1.94 9.85
C SER A 107 -6.34 2.22 11.31
N GLY A 108 -7.43 2.94 11.52
CA GLY A 108 -8.02 3.16 12.85
C GLY A 108 -8.52 1.86 13.50
N TRP A 109 -9.12 0.96 12.70
CA TRP A 109 -9.52 -0.38 13.18
C TRP A 109 -8.31 -1.18 13.67
N CYS A 110 -7.16 -1.08 13.00
CA CYS A 110 -5.93 -1.74 13.47
C CYS A 110 -5.53 -1.25 14.87
N LEU A 111 -5.61 0.07 15.15
CA LEU A 111 -5.33 0.62 16.47
C LEU A 111 -6.33 0.13 17.54
N GLN A 112 -7.63 0.10 17.21
CA GLN A 112 -8.64 -0.46 18.11
C GLN A 112 -8.32 -1.92 18.44
N TYR A 113 -7.89 -2.70 17.45
CA TYR A 113 -7.58 -4.12 17.66
C TYR A 113 -6.28 -4.35 18.45
N VAL A 114 -5.31 -3.42 18.42
CA VAL A 114 -4.20 -3.41 19.39
C VAL A 114 -4.73 -3.26 20.81
N TYR A 115 -5.61 -2.28 21.02
CA TYR A 115 -6.24 -2.03 22.31
C TYR A 115 -7.06 -3.26 22.78
N ALA A 116 -7.95 -3.76 21.94
CA ALA A 116 -8.81 -4.90 22.24
C ALA A 116 -8.01 -6.19 22.52
N SER A 117 -6.93 -6.44 21.78
CA SER A 117 -6.03 -7.58 22.05
C SER A 117 -5.31 -7.44 23.38
N PHE A 118 -4.84 -6.24 23.71
CA PHE A 118 -4.11 -6.00 24.97
C PHE A 118 -4.99 -6.17 26.21
N PHE A 119 -6.25 -5.76 26.11
CA PHE A 119 -7.22 -5.90 27.21
C PHE A 119 -7.99 -7.22 27.19
N GLY A 120 -7.69 -8.12 26.25
CA GLY A 120 -8.33 -9.43 26.15
C GLY A 120 -9.78 -9.41 25.62
N GLU A 121 -10.22 -8.30 25.02
CA GLU A 121 -11.58 -8.15 24.47
C GLU A 121 -11.84 -9.04 23.25
N LEU A 122 -10.81 -9.61 22.62
CA LEU A 122 -10.92 -10.52 21.46
C LEU A 122 -10.87 -12.01 21.85
N THR A 123 -10.87 -12.33 23.15
CA THR A 123 -10.85 -13.70 23.65
C THR A 123 -12.25 -14.28 23.65
N GLY A 124 -12.52 -15.25 22.77
CA GLY A 124 -13.83 -15.88 22.65
C GLY A 124 -13.89 -16.88 21.51
N ASN A 125 -15.09 -17.36 21.21
CA ASN A 125 -15.35 -18.22 20.05
C ASN A 125 -15.52 -17.39 18.77
N ALA A 126 -15.66 -18.06 17.62
CA ALA A 126 -15.80 -17.41 16.32
C ALA A 126 -17.01 -16.46 16.25
N ASP A 127 -18.13 -16.83 16.85
CA ASP A 127 -19.35 -16.01 16.85
C ASP A 127 -19.15 -14.72 17.65
N PHE A 128 -18.43 -14.80 18.77
CA PHE A 128 -18.10 -13.63 19.58
C PHE A 128 -17.23 -12.62 18.80
N VAL A 129 -16.17 -13.10 18.12
CA VAL A 129 -15.28 -12.22 17.35
C VAL A 129 -16.00 -11.61 16.13
N ASN A 130 -16.87 -12.39 15.48
CA ASN A 130 -17.74 -11.88 14.40
C ASN A 130 -18.65 -10.76 14.91
N HIS A 131 -19.29 -10.98 16.05
CA HIS A 131 -20.20 -9.98 16.67
C HIS A 131 -19.43 -8.73 17.11
N TYR A 132 -18.25 -8.91 17.71
CA TYR A 132 -17.38 -7.80 18.11
C TYR A 132 -17.04 -6.88 16.91
N PHE A 133 -16.63 -7.47 15.78
CA PHE A 133 -16.32 -6.67 14.57
C PHE A 133 -17.55 -5.98 14.02
N ALA A 134 -18.69 -6.67 13.94
CA ALA A 134 -19.93 -6.09 13.44
C ALA A 134 -20.41 -4.92 14.32
N GLU A 135 -20.40 -5.11 15.64
CA GLU A 135 -20.76 -4.06 16.61
C GLU A 135 -19.79 -2.85 16.53
N PHE A 136 -18.49 -3.13 16.52
CA PHE A 136 -17.48 -2.07 16.44
C PHE A 136 -17.57 -1.28 15.13
N SER A 137 -17.64 -1.96 13.98
CA SER A 137 -17.63 -1.31 12.67
C SER A 137 -18.90 -0.49 12.38
N SER A 138 -20.04 -0.89 12.95
CA SER A 138 -21.31 -0.20 12.82
C SER A 138 -21.51 0.92 13.85
N ASP A 139 -20.67 0.99 14.91
CA ASP A 139 -20.74 2.07 15.89
C ASP A 139 -20.39 3.42 15.22
N PRO A 140 -21.23 4.47 15.38
CA PRO A 140 -20.99 5.74 14.71
C PRO A 140 -19.80 6.53 15.24
N TRP A 141 -19.32 6.26 16.47
CA TRP A 141 -18.28 7.07 17.12
C TRP A 141 -16.95 6.34 17.31
N ARG A 142 -16.96 5.06 17.72
CA ARG A 142 -15.75 4.32 18.06
C ARG A 142 -14.76 4.25 16.88
N PRO A 143 -15.15 3.86 15.65
CA PRO A 143 -14.21 3.83 14.52
C PRO A 143 -13.73 5.23 14.12
N VAL A 144 -14.57 6.28 14.26
CA VAL A 144 -14.21 7.67 13.95
C VAL A 144 -13.13 8.19 14.90
N ILE A 145 -13.23 7.87 16.21
CA ILE A 145 -12.22 8.26 17.21
C ILE A 145 -10.85 7.65 16.85
N TRP A 146 -10.80 6.37 16.49
CA TRP A 146 -9.56 5.71 16.09
C TRP A 146 -9.02 6.21 14.73
N THR A 147 -9.92 6.54 13.81
CA THR A 147 -9.56 7.21 12.54
C THR A 147 -8.92 8.57 12.81
N LEU A 148 -9.50 9.38 13.69
CA LEU A 148 -8.91 10.65 14.12
C LEU A 148 -7.54 10.43 14.77
N ALA A 149 -7.41 9.46 15.66
CA ALA A 149 -6.16 9.17 16.36
C ALA A 149 -5.01 8.87 15.38
N ILE A 150 -5.24 7.99 14.41
CA ILE A 150 -4.19 7.63 13.43
C ILE A 150 -3.87 8.78 12.47
N LEU A 151 -4.86 9.58 12.06
CA LEU A 151 -4.64 10.77 11.25
C LEU A 151 -3.86 11.85 12.00
N VAL A 152 -4.12 12.04 13.30
CA VAL A 152 -3.34 12.98 14.15
C VAL A 152 -1.90 12.49 14.27
N ILE A 153 -1.66 11.21 14.55
CA ILE A 153 -0.30 10.64 14.59
C ILE A 153 0.43 10.91 13.28
N THR A 154 -0.22 10.62 12.14
CA THR A 154 0.35 10.85 10.81
C THR A 154 0.64 12.33 10.57
N CYS A 155 -0.30 13.23 10.91
CA CYS A 155 -0.14 14.68 10.78
C CYS A 155 1.07 15.21 11.57
N LEU A 156 1.24 14.74 12.81
CA LEU A 156 2.39 15.12 13.64
C LEU A 156 3.72 14.73 13.00
N VAL A 157 3.79 13.60 12.34
CA VAL A 157 4.99 13.19 11.58
C VAL A 157 5.21 14.12 10.39
N ILE A 158 4.17 14.37 9.58
CA ILE A 158 4.26 15.18 8.36
C ILE A 158 4.64 16.63 8.66
N VAL A 159 4.09 17.23 9.70
CA VAL A 159 4.42 18.61 10.12
C VAL A 159 5.92 18.79 10.41
N ASN A 160 6.58 17.76 10.92
CA ASN A 160 8.03 17.79 11.19
C ASN A 160 8.91 17.71 9.92
N GLY A 161 8.31 17.55 8.74
CA GLY A 161 9.03 17.58 7.45
C GLY A 161 9.61 16.23 7.05
N VAL A 162 10.33 16.25 5.91
CA VAL A 162 10.80 15.00 5.28
C VAL A 162 11.89 14.33 6.10
N ARG A 163 12.93 15.07 6.48
CA ARG A 163 14.10 14.50 7.17
C ARG A 163 13.84 14.15 8.63
N SER A 164 13.25 15.07 9.38
CA SER A 164 13.00 14.91 10.82
C SER A 164 11.69 14.20 11.15
N GLY A 165 10.72 14.25 10.25
CA GLY A 165 9.46 13.52 10.35
C GLY A 165 9.51 12.18 9.60
N ILE A 166 9.31 12.19 8.29
CA ILE A 166 9.12 10.97 7.48
C ILE A 166 10.32 10.02 7.56
N GLU A 167 11.54 10.51 7.26
CA GLU A 167 12.75 9.67 7.25
C GLU A 167 13.05 9.08 8.63
N ARG A 168 12.99 9.90 9.67
CA ARG A 168 13.26 9.44 11.04
C ARG A 168 12.25 8.41 11.50
N THR A 169 10.97 8.65 11.24
CA THR A 169 9.88 7.74 11.60
C THR A 169 9.99 6.43 10.84
N SER A 170 10.23 6.47 9.53
CA SER A 170 10.40 5.25 8.71
C SER A 170 11.61 4.42 9.14
N LYS A 171 12.72 5.05 9.53
CA LYS A 171 13.90 4.34 10.09
C LYS A 171 13.61 3.61 11.39
N MET A 172 12.62 4.05 12.15
CA MET A 172 12.20 3.38 13.39
C MET A 172 11.10 2.33 13.10
N LEU A 173 10.06 2.71 12.35
CA LEU A 173 8.90 1.86 12.15
C LEU A 173 9.19 0.64 11.27
N MET A 174 9.94 0.79 10.17
CA MET A 174 10.19 -0.30 9.25
C MET A 174 11.00 -1.47 9.83
N PRO A 175 12.12 -1.24 10.56
CA PRO A 175 12.80 -2.33 11.25
C PRO A 175 11.95 -2.97 12.36
N THR A 176 11.18 -2.16 13.11
CA THR A 176 10.27 -2.67 14.14
C THR A 176 9.19 -3.56 13.53
N LEU A 177 8.56 -3.14 12.44
CA LEU A 177 7.61 -3.93 11.66
C LEU A 177 8.22 -5.26 11.24
N PHE A 178 9.44 -5.23 10.67
CA PHE A 178 10.12 -6.43 10.22
C PHE A 178 10.43 -7.41 11.36
N ILE A 179 10.86 -6.91 12.53
CA ILE A 179 11.11 -7.73 13.72
C ILE A 179 9.79 -8.36 14.21
N LEU A 180 8.73 -7.59 14.33
CA LEU A 180 7.41 -8.11 14.74
C LEU A 180 6.92 -9.19 13.77
N LEU A 181 7.07 -8.93 12.46
CA LEU A 181 6.71 -9.90 11.42
C LEU A 181 7.47 -11.22 11.59
N LEU A 182 8.78 -11.17 11.78
CA LEU A 182 9.61 -12.37 11.99
C LEU A 182 9.21 -13.13 13.26
N VAL A 183 8.93 -12.43 14.37
CA VAL A 183 8.49 -13.06 15.63
C VAL A 183 7.19 -13.83 15.40
N ILE A 184 6.21 -13.24 14.72
CA ILE A 184 4.92 -13.88 14.47
C ILE A 184 5.08 -15.03 13.45
N VAL A 185 5.91 -14.87 12.41
CA VAL A 185 6.24 -15.95 11.45
C VAL A 185 6.78 -17.17 12.19
N VAL A 186 7.76 -16.98 13.07
CA VAL A 186 8.33 -18.08 13.87
C VAL A 186 7.25 -18.73 14.74
N ALA A 187 6.44 -17.93 15.43
CA ALA A 187 5.34 -18.45 16.26
C ALA A 187 4.34 -19.28 15.44
N SER A 188 3.97 -18.81 14.25
CA SER A 188 3.03 -19.50 13.35
C SER A 188 3.61 -20.78 12.76
N CYS A 189 4.86 -20.76 12.32
CA CYS A 189 5.52 -21.93 11.72
C CYS A 189 5.78 -23.07 12.75
N LEU A 190 5.86 -22.75 14.04
CA LEU A 190 6.02 -23.75 15.12
C LEU A 190 4.72 -24.42 15.55
N LEU A 191 3.56 -23.97 15.03
CA LEU A 191 2.26 -24.58 15.37
C LEU A 191 2.14 -25.99 14.77
N PRO A 192 1.55 -26.93 15.51
CA PRO A 192 1.23 -28.28 14.99
C PRO A 192 0.33 -28.20 13.76
N GLY A 193 0.75 -28.79 12.64
CA GLY A 193 0.02 -28.72 11.35
C GLY A 193 0.33 -27.48 10.52
N GLY A 194 1.18 -26.54 11.00
CA GLY A 194 1.61 -25.35 10.25
C GLY A 194 2.44 -25.69 9.01
N GLU A 195 3.06 -26.86 8.95
CA GLU A 195 3.80 -27.38 7.77
C GLU A 195 2.94 -27.43 6.49
N ARG A 196 1.62 -27.68 6.61
CA ARG A 196 0.70 -27.64 5.46
C ARG A 196 0.60 -26.22 4.86
N GLY A 197 0.59 -25.20 5.73
CA GLY A 197 0.59 -23.80 5.27
C GLY A 197 1.90 -23.40 4.60
N MET A 198 3.03 -23.92 5.09
CA MET A 198 4.32 -23.75 4.41
C MET A 198 4.35 -24.47 3.06
N GLU A 199 3.86 -25.72 2.99
CA GLU A 199 3.75 -26.45 1.73
C GLU A 199 2.88 -25.70 0.71
N PHE A 200 1.75 -25.14 1.13
CA PHE A 200 0.87 -24.32 0.29
C PHE A 200 1.57 -23.10 -0.30
N LEU A 201 2.47 -22.45 0.46
CA LEU A 201 3.22 -21.27 0.00
C LEU A 201 4.40 -21.58 -0.89
N PHE A 202 4.99 -22.78 -0.83
CA PHE A 202 6.23 -23.10 -1.55
C PHE A 202 6.06 -24.19 -2.61
N LYS A 203 4.94 -24.93 -2.62
CA LYS A 203 4.64 -25.94 -3.62
C LYS A 203 3.60 -25.41 -4.61
N PRO A 204 4.03 -25.00 -5.82
CA PRO A 204 3.12 -24.38 -6.77
C PRO A 204 2.13 -25.39 -7.34
N ASP A 205 0.84 -25.03 -7.31
CA ASP A 205 -0.23 -25.74 -7.99
C ASP A 205 -0.76 -24.90 -9.16
N PHE A 206 -0.21 -25.11 -10.33
CA PHE A 206 -0.59 -24.36 -11.53
C PHE A 206 -1.99 -24.72 -12.06
N THR A 207 -2.64 -25.77 -11.56
CA THR A 207 -3.98 -26.15 -11.99
C THR A 207 -5.07 -25.18 -11.53
N LYS A 208 -4.75 -24.37 -10.53
CA LYS A 208 -5.61 -23.31 -9.95
C LYS A 208 -5.40 -21.94 -10.55
N LEU A 209 -4.42 -21.79 -11.45
CA LEU A 209 -4.19 -20.53 -12.15
C LEU A 209 -5.14 -20.42 -13.34
N ASP A 210 -6.09 -19.53 -13.25
CA ASP A 210 -6.94 -19.07 -14.34
C ASP A 210 -6.59 -17.64 -14.78
N SER A 211 -7.36 -17.09 -15.71
CA SER A 211 -7.20 -15.72 -16.17
C SER A 211 -7.39 -14.69 -15.04
N ASP A 212 -8.32 -14.97 -14.13
CA ASP A 212 -8.65 -14.08 -13.03
C ASP A 212 -7.52 -14.01 -12.01
N ALA A 213 -6.88 -15.16 -11.70
CA ALA A 213 -5.69 -15.23 -10.86
C ALA A 213 -4.52 -14.43 -11.46
N PHE A 214 -4.30 -14.53 -12.79
CA PHE A 214 -3.25 -13.76 -13.47
C PHE A 214 -3.52 -12.25 -13.42
N LEU A 215 -4.73 -11.83 -13.75
CA LEU A 215 -5.13 -10.42 -13.72
C LEU A 215 -5.16 -9.88 -12.27
N GLY A 216 -5.56 -10.72 -11.31
CA GLY A 216 -5.48 -10.42 -9.88
C GLY A 216 -4.06 -10.18 -9.40
N ALA A 217 -3.10 -11.02 -9.79
CA ALA A 217 -1.68 -10.85 -9.46
C ALA A 217 -1.10 -9.56 -10.06
N LEU A 218 -1.50 -9.23 -11.28
CA LEU A 218 -1.09 -8.01 -11.96
C LEU A 218 -1.64 -6.76 -11.25
N GLY A 219 -2.95 -6.74 -10.94
CA GLY A 219 -3.56 -5.67 -10.15
C GLY A 219 -2.94 -5.54 -8.76
N GLN A 220 -2.66 -6.67 -8.09
CA GLN A 220 -1.98 -6.68 -6.79
C GLN A 220 -0.57 -6.08 -6.86
N SER A 221 0.19 -6.31 -7.94
CA SER A 221 1.53 -5.75 -8.09
C SER A 221 1.53 -4.22 -8.18
N PHE A 222 0.52 -3.61 -8.81
CA PHE A 222 0.34 -2.16 -8.86
C PHE A 222 -0.07 -1.57 -7.52
N TYR A 223 -1.02 -2.22 -6.87
CA TYR A 223 -1.53 -1.78 -5.57
C TYR A 223 -0.44 -1.84 -4.49
N SER A 224 0.27 -2.97 -4.40
CA SER A 224 1.34 -3.19 -3.42
C SER A 224 2.46 -2.15 -3.53
N LEU A 225 2.91 -1.86 -4.73
CA LEU A 225 4.00 -0.90 -4.99
C LEU A 225 3.56 0.57 -4.95
N SER A 226 2.32 0.87 -4.60
CA SER A 226 1.77 2.25 -4.52
C SER A 226 1.96 3.06 -5.81
N ILE A 227 1.81 2.42 -6.98
CA ILE A 227 1.98 3.04 -8.30
C ILE A 227 0.71 3.84 -8.65
N ALA A 228 0.87 4.94 -9.37
CA ALA A 228 -0.17 5.83 -9.90
C ALA A 228 -0.98 6.63 -8.85
N MET A 229 -0.60 6.60 -7.58
CA MET A 229 -1.23 7.41 -6.52
C MET A 229 -0.37 8.61 -6.08
N GLY A 230 0.65 8.96 -6.87
CA GLY A 230 1.52 10.11 -6.62
C GLY A 230 2.57 9.91 -5.51
N CYS A 231 2.51 8.83 -4.73
CA CYS A 231 3.44 8.58 -3.61
C CYS A 231 4.87 8.42 -4.09
N ILE A 232 5.10 7.57 -5.06
CA ILE A 232 6.41 7.25 -5.63
C ILE A 232 7.01 8.48 -6.29
N CYS A 233 6.22 9.22 -7.07
CA CYS A 233 6.63 10.48 -7.70
C CYS A 233 6.98 11.55 -6.64
N THR A 234 6.15 11.72 -5.60
CA THR A 234 6.40 12.68 -4.52
C THR A 234 7.65 12.34 -3.72
N TYR A 235 7.92 11.07 -3.42
CA TYR A 235 9.16 10.70 -2.73
C TYR A 235 10.39 10.89 -3.62
N ALA A 236 10.29 10.61 -4.93
CA ALA A 236 11.37 10.85 -5.88
C ALA A 236 11.73 12.33 -6.02
N PHE A 237 10.80 13.24 -5.78
CA PHE A 237 11.05 14.68 -5.67
C PHE A 237 12.10 15.02 -4.60
N TYR A 238 12.18 14.26 -3.52
CA TYR A 238 13.15 14.43 -2.44
C TYR A 238 14.46 13.66 -2.65
N PHE A 239 14.61 12.94 -3.79
CA PHE A 239 15.83 12.19 -4.09
C PHE A 239 16.97 13.11 -4.49
N LYS A 240 18.18 12.72 -4.07
CA LYS A 240 19.39 13.41 -4.54
C LYS A 240 19.67 13.04 -6.00
N ARG A 241 20.34 13.96 -6.72
CA ARG A 241 20.70 13.73 -8.12
C ARG A 241 21.57 12.48 -8.34
N GLN A 242 22.41 12.12 -7.34
CA GLN A 242 23.28 10.95 -7.42
C GLN A 242 22.56 9.62 -7.14
N THR A 243 21.30 9.63 -6.71
CA THR A 243 20.54 8.43 -6.38
C THR A 243 20.38 7.54 -7.62
N ASN A 244 20.80 6.27 -7.51
CA ASN A 244 20.60 5.29 -8.58
C ASN A 244 19.13 4.81 -8.55
N LEU A 245 18.31 5.31 -9.51
CA LEU A 245 16.88 5.02 -9.55
C LEU A 245 16.57 3.53 -9.73
N LEU A 246 17.33 2.85 -10.62
CA LEU A 246 17.14 1.42 -10.86
C LEU A 246 17.42 0.59 -9.59
N LYS A 247 18.53 0.87 -8.92
CA LYS A 247 18.89 0.21 -7.66
C LYS A 247 17.81 0.46 -6.60
N SER A 248 17.35 1.70 -6.48
CA SER A 248 16.30 2.06 -5.53
C SER A 248 14.98 1.35 -5.82
N ALA A 249 14.54 1.28 -7.09
CA ALA A 249 13.33 0.58 -7.47
C ALA A 249 13.43 -0.92 -7.16
N LEU A 250 14.55 -1.56 -7.47
CA LEU A 250 14.80 -2.97 -7.14
C LEU A 250 14.77 -3.21 -5.63
N GLN A 251 15.40 -2.35 -4.83
CA GLN A 251 15.43 -2.49 -3.37
C GLN A 251 14.05 -2.30 -2.74
N VAL A 252 13.28 -1.30 -3.20
CA VAL A 252 11.92 -1.06 -2.71
C VAL A 252 11.00 -2.24 -3.08
N SER A 253 11.02 -2.68 -4.33
CA SER A 253 10.20 -3.81 -4.79
C SER A 253 10.58 -5.12 -4.11
N LEU A 254 11.88 -5.36 -3.84
CA LEU A 254 12.35 -6.54 -3.12
C LEU A 254 11.85 -6.54 -1.67
N LEU A 255 11.96 -5.40 -0.97
CA LEU A 255 11.47 -5.27 0.41
C LEU A 255 9.96 -5.45 0.48
N ASP A 256 9.21 -4.85 -0.43
CA ASP A 256 7.76 -4.98 -0.53
C ASP A 256 7.34 -6.45 -0.73
N THR A 257 7.91 -7.12 -1.74
CA THR A 257 7.64 -8.53 -2.04
C THR A 257 8.06 -9.46 -0.90
N LEU A 258 9.21 -9.22 -0.27
CA LEU A 258 9.67 -10.00 0.88
C LEU A 258 8.67 -9.92 2.04
N ILE A 259 8.20 -8.73 2.37
CA ILE A 259 7.22 -8.54 3.44
C ILE A 259 5.89 -9.19 3.09
N ALA A 260 5.44 -9.13 1.83
CA ALA A 260 4.22 -9.80 1.39
C ALA A 260 4.33 -11.34 1.54
N VAL A 261 5.44 -11.95 1.14
CA VAL A 261 5.67 -13.40 1.29
C VAL A 261 5.78 -13.79 2.76
N LEU A 262 6.48 -13.00 3.58
CA LEU A 262 6.57 -13.24 5.03
C LEU A 262 5.20 -13.09 5.71
N ALA A 263 4.33 -12.18 5.25
CA ALA A 263 2.95 -12.08 5.73
C ALA A 263 2.14 -13.35 5.38
N GLY A 264 2.36 -13.94 4.21
CA GLY A 264 1.84 -15.27 3.89
C GLY A 264 2.33 -16.33 4.87
N LEU A 265 3.65 -16.39 5.16
CA LEU A 265 4.22 -17.30 6.15
C LEU A 265 3.71 -17.06 7.59
N MET A 266 3.29 -15.86 7.91
CA MET A 266 2.64 -15.55 9.18
C MET A 266 1.22 -16.09 9.25
N ILE A 267 0.46 -16.00 8.16
CA ILE A 267 -0.99 -16.27 8.14
C ILE A 267 -1.29 -17.73 7.83
N PHE A 268 -0.70 -18.30 6.77
CA PHE A 268 -1.08 -19.64 6.30
C PHE A 268 -0.77 -20.75 7.28
N PRO A 269 0.43 -20.85 7.90
CA PRO A 269 0.69 -21.88 8.89
C PRO A 269 -0.28 -21.83 10.08
N ALA A 270 -0.61 -20.63 10.57
CA ALA A 270 -1.57 -20.46 11.66
C ALA A 270 -2.99 -20.87 11.24
N ALA A 271 -3.47 -20.43 10.07
CA ALA A 271 -4.79 -20.79 9.57
C ALA A 271 -4.96 -22.31 9.34
N PHE A 272 -3.98 -22.93 8.68
CA PHE A 272 -4.02 -24.38 8.41
C PHE A 272 -3.87 -25.22 9.68
N SER A 273 -3.19 -24.73 10.73
CA SER A 273 -3.07 -25.42 12.01
C SER A 273 -4.42 -25.64 12.71
N VAL A 274 -5.39 -24.77 12.49
CA VAL A 274 -6.75 -24.84 13.04
C VAL A 274 -7.82 -25.19 12.00
N GLY A 275 -7.41 -25.55 10.78
CA GLY A 275 -8.31 -25.99 9.71
C GLY A 275 -9.16 -24.86 9.09
N VAL A 276 -8.76 -23.60 9.26
CA VAL A 276 -9.46 -22.44 8.69
C VAL A 276 -8.94 -22.15 7.29
N ASN A 277 -9.84 -21.90 6.32
CA ASN A 277 -9.47 -21.49 4.98
C ASN A 277 -9.11 -20.00 4.98
N PRO A 278 -7.89 -19.61 4.57
CA PRO A 278 -7.45 -18.22 4.54
C PRO A 278 -8.02 -17.39 3.38
N GLY A 279 -8.83 -17.96 2.48
CA GLY A 279 -9.52 -17.27 1.39
C GLY A 279 -10.79 -16.52 1.80
N SER A 280 -10.87 -15.99 3.04
CA SER A 280 -12.10 -15.41 3.60
C SER A 280 -12.35 -13.92 3.25
N GLY A 281 -11.61 -13.36 2.30
CA GLY A 281 -11.79 -11.96 1.88
C GLY A 281 -11.37 -10.91 2.93
N PRO A 282 -11.98 -9.73 2.90
CA PRO A 282 -11.64 -8.63 3.83
C PRO A 282 -11.81 -8.94 5.31
N SER A 283 -12.71 -9.86 5.65
CA SER A 283 -12.92 -10.32 7.03
C SER A 283 -11.74 -11.13 7.60
N LEU A 284 -10.81 -11.58 6.75
CA LEU A 284 -9.64 -12.37 7.17
C LEU A 284 -8.91 -11.75 8.36
N VAL A 285 -8.60 -10.46 8.30
CA VAL A 285 -7.76 -9.79 9.30
C VAL A 285 -8.50 -9.52 10.63
N PHE A 286 -9.75 -9.08 10.55
CA PHE A 286 -10.48 -8.59 11.72
C PHE A 286 -11.41 -9.63 12.34
N VAL A 287 -11.70 -10.70 11.61
CA VAL A 287 -12.59 -11.76 12.05
C VAL A 287 -11.88 -13.11 12.13
N THR A 288 -11.27 -13.54 11.01
CA THR A 288 -10.68 -14.87 10.93
C THR A 288 -9.41 -15.01 11.77
N LEU A 289 -8.47 -14.05 11.66
CA LEU A 289 -7.19 -14.17 12.37
C LEU A 289 -7.27 -14.08 13.89
N PRO A 290 -8.10 -13.24 14.53
CA PRO A 290 -8.31 -13.33 15.98
C PRO A 290 -8.77 -14.73 16.42
N ASN A 291 -9.70 -15.33 15.67
CA ASN A 291 -10.16 -16.70 15.92
C ASN A 291 -9.05 -17.73 15.76
N VAL A 292 -8.23 -17.59 14.70
CA VAL A 292 -7.06 -18.46 14.46
C VAL A 292 -6.11 -18.38 15.65
N PHE A 293 -5.77 -17.16 16.10
CA PHE A 293 -4.85 -16.98 17.24
C PHE A 293 -5.43 -17.55 18.54
N ASN A 294 -6.72 -17.33 18.82
CA ASN A 294 -7.37 -17.90 19.99
C ASN A 294 -7.34 -19.44 19.99
N GLN A 295 -7.57 -20.08 18.85
CA GLN A 295 -7.56 -21.54 18.73
C GLN A 295 -6.14 -22.11 18.71
N ALA A 296 -5.24 -21.53 17.91
CA ALA A 296 -3.88 -22.01 17.74
C ALA A 296 -3.06 -21.95 19.03
N PHE A 297 -3.30 -20.94 19.88
CA PHE A 297 -2.61 -20.73 21.13
C PHE A 297 -3.50 -21.02 22.37
N ALA A 298 -4.58 -21.80 22.22
CA ALA A 298 -5.50 -22.13 23.32
C ALA A 298 -4.79 -22.76 24.51
N ALA A 299 -3.74 -23.56 24.30
CA ALA A 299 -2.95 -24.18 25.37
C ALA A 299 -2.12 -23.16 26.18
N VAL A 300 -1.78 -21.99 25.58
CA VAL A 300 -0.97 -20.95 26.22
C VAL A 300 -1.59 -19.57 25.90
N PRO A 301 -2.70 -19.18 26.55
CA PRO A 301 -3.50 -17.99 26.20
C PRO A 301 -2.71 -16.67 26.21
N LEU A 302 -1.71 -16.55 27.11
CA LEU A 302 -0.84 -15.36 27.16
C LEU A 302 -0.03 -15.20 25.87
N VAL A 303 0.45 -16.30 25.27
CA VAL A 303 1.16 -16.26 23.98
C VAL A 303 0.20 -15.85 22.87
N GLY A 304 -1.02 -16.38 22.85
CA GLY A 304 -2.05 -15.98 21.90
C GLY A 304 -2.38 -14.48 21.96
N MET A 305 -2.53 -13.95 23.18
CA MET A 305 -2.74 -12.52 23.40
C MET A 305 -1.55 -11.69 22.87
N LEU A 306 -0.30 -12.08 23.20
CA LEU A 306 0.90 -11.36 22.74
C LEU A 306 1.05 -11.41 21.21
N VAL A 307 0.78 -12.55 20.58
CA VAL A 307 0.80 -12.71 19.12
C VAL A 307 -0.25 -11.79 18.48
N SER A 308 -1.45 -11.74 19.03
CA SER A 308 -2.52 -10.85 18.57
C SER A 308 -2.12 -9.36 18.70
N VAL A 309 -1.61 -8.95 19.87
CA VAL A 309 -1.11 -7.57 20.07
C VAL A 309 0.00 -7.22 19.07
N PHE A 310 0.99 -8.10 18.88
CA PHE A 310 2.08 -7.88 17.96
C PHE A 310 1.61 -7.82 16.51
N PHE A 311 0.64 -8.65 16.14
CA PHE A 311 0.04 -8.66 14.81
C PHE A 311 -0.65 -7.32 14.50
N TYR A 312 -1.55 -6.85 15.36
CA TYR A 312 -2.24 -5.57 15.14
C TYR A 312 -1.33 -4.36 15.30
N ALA A 313 -0.30 -4.43 16.14
CA ALA A 313 0.74 -3.42 16.20
C ALA A 313 1.51 -3.35 14.86
N LEU A 314 1.90 -4.50 14.29
CA LEU A 314 2.54 -4.59 12.97
C LEU A 314 1.66 -3.97 11.89
N LEU A 315 0.36 -4.30 11.85
CA LEU A 315 -0.62 -3.71 10.93
C LEU A 315 -0.70 -2.18 11.09
N SER A 316 -0.76 -1.70 12.34
CA SER A 316 -0.81 -0.26 12.63
C SER A 316 0.45 0.46 12.16
N LEU A 317 1.64 -0.14 12.34
CA LEU A 317 2.91 0.42 11.86
C LEU A 317 2.95 0.47 10.33
N ALA A 318 2.52 -0.59 9.65
CA ALA A 318 2.40 -0.64 8.19
C ALA A 318 1.40 0.42 7.68
N ALA A 319 0.26 0.56 8.34
CA ALA A 319 -0.75 1.56 8.00
C ALA A 319 -0.23 2.99 8.15
N ILE A 320 0.48 3.30 9.25
CA ILE A 320 1.06 4.64 9.49
C ILE A 320 2.08 4.98 8.41
N THR A 321 2.96 4.06 8.01
CA THR A 321 3.97 4.32 6.97
C THR A 321 3.35 4.62 5.62
N SER A 322 2.29 3.91 5.24
CA SER A 322 1.51 4.17 4.01
C SER A 322 0.74 5.48 4.09
N LEU A 323 0.07 5.77 5.22
CA LEU A 323 -0.62 7.05 5.44
C LEU A 323 0.33 8.24 5.35
N MET A 324 1.55 8.13 5.87
CA MET A 324 2.57 9.18 5.74
C MET A 324 2.87 9.50 4.27
N SER A 325 2.95 8.48 3.41
CA SER A 325 3.19 8.65 1.98
C SER A 325 2.03 9.35 1.28
N LEU A 326 0.81 8.89 1.50
CA LEU A 326 -0.41 9.47 0.95
C LEU A 326 -0.62 10.92 1.42
N HIS A 327 -0.36 11.18 2.69
CA HIS A 327 -0.47 12.50 3.29
C HIS A 327 0.53 13.49 2.68
N GLU A 328 1.78 13.04 2.46
CA GLU A 328 2.84 13.88 1.89
C GLU A 328 2.51 14.29 0.44
N VAL A 329 1.89 13.42 -0.37
CA VAL A 329 1.43 13.76 -1.74
C VAL A 329 0.55 15.01 -1.73
N SER A 330 -0.50 14.98 -0.93
CA SER A 330 -1.48 16.07 -0.83
C SER A 330 -0.89 17.31 -0.16
N THR A 331 -0.05 17.11 0.86
CA THR A 331 0.63 18.22 1.58
C THR A 331 1.60 18.95 0.66
N ALA A 332 2.44 18.23 -0.09
CA ALA A 332 3.38 18.83 -1.05
C ALA A 332 2.64 19.61 -2.14
N PHE A 333 1.53 19.07 -2.64
CA PHE A 333 0.68 19.76 -3.61
C PHE A 333 0.14 21.08 -3.06
N LEU A 334 -0.45 21.09 -1.86
CA LEU A 334 -1.01 22.32 -1.27
C LEU A 334 0.07 23.37 -0.96
N ILE A 335 1.25 22.95 -0.49
CA ILE A 335 2.37 23.86 -0.24
C ILE A 335 2.80 24.60 -1.51
N GLU A 336 2.96 23.87 -2.61
CA GLU A 336 3.52 24.43 -3.86
C GLU A 336 2.46 25.14 -4.71
N GLU A 337 1.20 24.71 -4.71
CA GLU A 337 0.16 25.33 -5.54
C GLU A 337 -0.56 26.48 -4.82
N LEU A 338 -0.78 26.36 -3.51
CA LEU A 338 -1.45 27.42 -2.73
C LEU A 338 -0.47 28.32 -1.96
N HIS A 339 0.84 28.03 -2.01
CA HIS A 339 1.88 28.79 -1.31
C HIS A 339 1.65 28.94 0.21
N ILE A 340 1.03 27.95 0.84
CA ILE A 340 0.77 27.90 2.28
C ILE A 340 1.87 27.16 3.05
N THR A 341 1.92 27.39 4.38
CA THR A 341 2.93 26.72 5.22
C THR A 341 2.67 25.23 5.33
N ARG A 342 3.72 24.44 5.58
CA ARG A 342 3.62 22.98 5.75
C ARG A 342 2.63 22.60 6.86
N ARG A 343 2.62 23.32 7.97
CA ARG A 343 1.68 23.08 9.09
C ARG A 343 0.23 23.27 8.62
N THR A 344 -0.06 24.39 7.97
CA THR A 344 -1.39 24.70 7.44
C THR A 344 -1.83 23.66 6.40
N ALA A 345 -0.96 23.30 5.45
CA ALA A 345 -1.23 22.28 4.45
C ALA A 345 -1.55 20.92 5.08
N ALA A 346 -0.70 20.46 6.01
CA ALA A 346 -0.91 19.20 6.71
C ALA A 346 -2.23 19.17 7.50
N THR A 347 -2.58 20.27 8.17
CA THR A 347 -3.86 20.37 8.90
C THR A 347 -5.05 20.29 7.94
N PHE A 348 -5.02 20.98 6.78
CA PHE A 348 -6.09 20.89 5.79
C PHE A 348 -6.25 19.50 5.19
N VAL A 349 -5.12 18.84 4.86
CA VAL A 349 -5.14 17.46 4.36
C VAL A 349 -5.73 16.52 5.41
N THR A 350 -5.30 16.63 6.67
CA THR A 350 -5.82 15.83 7.78
C THR A 350 -7.33 16.06 7.97
N ALA A 351 -7.79 17.31 7.98
CA ALA A 351 -9.20 17.65 8.17
C ALA A 351 -10.07 17.12 6.99
N GLY A 352 -9.59 17.29 5.75
CA GLY A 352 -10.29 16.77 4.57
C GLY A 352 -10.34 15.24 4.55
N SER A 353 -9.25 14.56 4.91
CA SER A 353 -9.23 13.10 5.00
C SER A 353 -10.08 12.57 6.15
N LEU A 354 -10.11 13.28 7.28
CA LEU A 354 -11.02 12.95 8.38
C LEU A 354 -12.47 13.07 7.96
N LEU A 355 -12.84 14.12 7.21
CA LEU A 355 -14.19 14.27 6.68
C LEU A 355 -14.61 13.10 5.80
N ILE A 356 -13.73 12.69 4.85
CA ILE A 356 -13.98 11.48 4.03
C ILE A 356 -14.09 10.25 4.93
N GLY A 357 -13.16 10.09 5.88
CA GLY A 357 -13.13 8.97 6.82
C GLY A 357 -14.40 8.87 7.67
N ILE A 358 -14.95 10.00 8.15
CA ILE A 358 -16.21 10.02 8.89
C ILE A 358 -17.35 9.46 8.03
N PHE A 359 -17.52 9.92 6.80
CA PHE A 359 -18.57 9.43 5.91
C PHE A 359 -18.36 7.96 5.52
N CYS A 360 -17.12 7.55 5.26
CA CYS A 360 -16.79 6.15 5.00
C CYS A 360 -17.04 5.27 6.22
N SER A 361 -16.71 5.71 7.42
CA SER A 361 -16.97 4.98 8.67
C SER A 361 -18.48 4.84 8.93
N LEU A 362 -19.22 5.94 8.81
CA LEU A 362 -20.68 5.93 8.99
C LEU A 362 -21.42 5.11 7.92
N SER A 363 -20.80 4.81 6.79
CA SER A 363 -21.41 3.95 5.77
C SER A 363 -21.52 2.47 6.18
N PHE A 364 -20.87 2.05 7.27
CA PHE A 364 -21.07 0.74 7.90
C PHE A 364 -22.21 0.73 8.93
N SER A 365 -22.70 1.90 9.32
CA SER A 365 -23.91 2.03 10.14
C SER A 365 -25.17 1.99 9.25
N ASP A 366 -26.33 1.74 9.83
CA ASP A 366 -27.59 1.67 9.10
C ASP A 366 -28.11 3.05 8.63
N ILE A 367 -27.29 3.73 7.82
CA ILE A 367 -27.61 5.05 7.25
C ILE A 367 -27.89 4.90 5.75
N PRO A 368 -29.17 4.92 5.30
CA PRO A 368 -29.56 4.53 3.95
C PRO A 368 -28.92 5.35 2.82
N TRP A 369 -28.66 6.64 3.03
CA TRP A 369 -28.09 7.52 1.99
C TRP A 369 -26.57 7.36 1.81
N LEU A 370 -25.88 6.66 2.73
CA LEU A 370 -24.47 6.31 2.62
C LEU A 370 -24.23 4.95 1.95
N SER A 371 -25.29 4.23 1.62
CA SER A 371 -25.24 2.96 0.90
C SER A 371 -26.15 3.03 -0.32
N PHE A 372 -25.61 2.93 -1.53
CA PHE A 372 -26.34 3.00 -2.78
C PHE A 372 -25.77 2.04 -3.82
N GLY A 373 -26.62 1.49 -4.68
CA GLY A 373 -26.23 0.51 -5.69
C GLY A 373 -25.68 -0.78 -5.10
N GLY A 374 -26.11 -1.17 -3.88
CA GLY A 374 -25.65 -2.39 -3.22
C GLY A 374 -24.22 -2.31 -2.61
N ARG A 375 -23.63 -1.11 -2.54
CA ARG A 375 -22.31 -0.86 -1.97
C ARG A 375 -22.37 0.27 -0.95
N THR A 376 -21.52 0.17 0.08
CA THR A 376 -21.30 1.28 1.03
C THR A 376 -20.51 2.40 0.34
N LEU A 377 -20.52 3.59 0.93
CA LEU A 377 -19.68 4.70 0.44
C LEU A 377 -18.20 4.35 0.50
N PHE A 378 -17.77 3.59 1.52
CA PHE A 378 -16.42 3.05 1.63
C PHE A 378 -16.07 2.18 0.40
N ASP A 379 -16.94 1.23 0.04
CA ASP A 379 -16.73 0.35 -1.11
C ASP A 379 -16.69 1.14 -2.43
N TRP A 380 -17.46 2.23 -2.53
CA TRP A 380 -17.40 3.11 -3.70
C TRP A 380 -16.06 3.83 -3.82
N PHE A 381 -15.53 4.36 -2.72
CA PHE A 381 -14.20 4.98 -2.74
C PHE A 381 -13.11 3.98 -3.11
N ASP A 382 -13.14 2.77 -2.54
CA ASP A 382 -12.18 1.71 -2.89
C ASP A 382 -12.30 1.30 -4.37
N PHE A 383 -13.53 1.09 -4.85
CA PHE A 383 -13.79 0.75 -6.25
C PHE A 383 -13.29 1.82 -7.23
N VAL A 384 -13.66 3.08 -7.02
CA VAL A 384 -13.30 4.17 -7.96
C VAL A 384 -11.79 4.41 -7.95
N THR A 385 -11.17 4.43 -6.79
CA THR A 385 -9.73 4.65 -6.70
C THR A 385 -8.94 3.42 -7.16
N GLY A 386 -9.28 2.23 -6.67
CA GLY A 386 -8.53 1.00 -6.93
C GLY A 386 -8.75 0.45 -8.34
N GLN A 387 -9.99 0.46 -8.84
CA GLN A 387 -10.31 -0.19 -10.12
C GLN A 387 -10.41 0.78 -11.31
N ILE A 388 -10.49 2.09 -11.07
CA ILE A 388 -10.56 3.08 -12.15
C ILE A 388 -9.34 3.99 -12.12
N PHE A 389 -9.11 4.75 -11.04
CA PHE A 389 -8.10 5.80 -11.03
C PHE A 389 -6.65 5.26 -11.08
N LEU A 390 -6.34 4.20 -10.33
CA LEU A 390 -5.01 3.60 -10.35
C LEU A 390 -4.64 3.01 -11.73
N PRO A 391 -5.47 2.16 -12.38
CA PRO A 391 -5.17 1.68 -13.71
C PRO A 391 -5.07 2.79 -14.75
N VAL A 392 -5.99 3.75 -14.75
CA VAL A 392 -5.96 4.90 -15.68
C VAL A 392 -4.71 5.75 -15.46
N GLY A 393 -4.37 6.06 -14.20
CA GLY A 393 -3.16 6.81 -13.84
C GLY A 393 -1.88 6.09 -14.27
N GLY A 394 -1.77 4.79 -14.01
CA GLY A 394 -0.63 3.97 -14.41
C GLY A 394 -0.47 3.85 -15.93
N PHE A 395 -1.58 3.62 -16.64
CA PHE A 395 -1.61 3.61 -18.10
C PHE A 395 -1.12 4.94 -18.69
N LEU A 396 -1.67 6.06 -18.22
CA LEU A 396 -1.31 7.39 -18.69
C LEU A 396 0.14 7.75 -18.32
N THR A 397 0.64 7.31 -17.16
CA THR A 397 2.05 7.48 -16.77
C THR A 397 3.00 6.76 -17.73
N CYS A 398 2.66 5.52 -18.12
CA CYS A 398 3.43 4.77 -19.10
C CYS A 398 3.42 5.43 -20.48
N LEU A 399 2.26 5.91 -20.94
CA LEU A 399 2.18 6.67 -22.20
C LEU A 399 2.98 7.97 -22.13
N PHE A 400 2.92 8.69 -21.02
CA PHE A 400 3.65 9.92 -20.81
C PHE A 400 5.16 9.74 -20.94
N ILE A 401 5.74 8.81 -20.16
CA ILE A 401 7.19 8.53 -20.20
C ILE A 401 7.59 7.86 -21.52
N GLY A 402 6.78 6.94 -22.01
CA GLY A 402 7.10 6.19 -23.22
C GLY A 402 7.07 7.02 -24.50
N TRP A 403 6.16 8.00 -24.61
CA TRP A 403 5.84 8.64 -25.87
C TRP A 403 5.88 10.18 -25.83
N ALA A 404 5.54 10.83 -24.71
CA ALA A 404 5.46 12.28 -24.61
C ALA A 404 6.78 12.92 -24.15
N VAL A 405 7.50 12.27 -23.20
CA VAL A 405 8.76 12.81 -22.68
C VAL A 405 9.92 12.48 -23.64
N PRO A 406 10.83 13.46 -23.93
CA PRO A 406 11.98 13.23 -24.80
C PRO A 406 12.85 12.05 -24.32
N ARG A 407 13.13 11.10 -25.23
CA ARG A 407 13.92 9.89 -24.92
C ARG A 407 15.29 10.21 -24.30
N LYS A 408 15.91 11.32 -24.69
CA LYS A 408 17.19 11.75 -24.13
C LYS A 408 17.06 12.02 -22.63
N LEU A 409 16.03 12.77 -22.23
CA LEU A 409 15.76 13.09 -20.83
C LEU A 409 15.53 11.82 -20.00
N VAL A 410 14.68 10.92 -20.48
CA VAL A 410 14.40 9.65 -19.82
C VAL A 410 15.69 8.82 -19.65
N ARG A 411 16.54 8.80 -20.69
CA ARG A 411 17.83 8.11 -20.65
C ARG A 411 18.80 8.74 -19.66
N ASP A 412 18.92 10.07 -19.67
CA ASP A 412 19.83 10.80 -18.79
C ASP A 412 19.45 10.59 -17.31
N GLU A 413 18.15 10.65 -16.98
CA GLU A 413 17.66 10.34 -15.64
C GLU A 413 17.89 8.86 -15.27
N PHE A 414 17.56 7.91 -16.16
CA PHE A 414 17.74 6.48 -15.92
C PHE A 414 19.21 6.12 -15.66
N THR A 415 20.14 6.72 -16.40
CA THR A 415 21.58 6.43 -16.31
C THR A 415 22.33 7.33 -15.34
N ASN A 416 21.65 8.17 -14.57
CA ASN A 416 22.28 9.21 -13.76
C ASN A 416 23.31 10.01 -14.57
N TRP A 417 22.89 10.54 -15.72
CA TRP A 417 23.76 11.28 -16.65
C TRP A 417 25.02 10.49 -17.05
N GLY A 418 24.89 9.20 -17.28
CA GLY A 418 25.93 8.32 -17.78
C GLY A 418 26.80 7.67 -16.71
N THR A 419 26.52 7.89 -15.41
CA THR A 419 27.28 7.22 -14.31
C THR A 419 26.83 5.78 -14.09
N VAL A 420 25.64 5.39 -14.56
CA VAL A 420 25.08 4.04 -14.48
C VAL A 420 25.00 3.43 -15.89
N SER A 421 25.27 2.13 -15.99
CA SER A 421 25.22 1.41 -17.27
C SER A 421 23.87 1.52 -17.96
N CYS A 422 23.91 1.78 -19.27
CA CYS A 422 22.75 1.94 -20.14
C CYS A 422 22.20 0.61 -20.71
N ARG A 423 22.81 -0.55 -20.35
CA ARG A 423 22.50 -1.85 -21.00
C ARG A 423 21.03 -2.24 -20.96
N VAL A 424 20.36 -1.98 -19.85
CA VAL A 424 18.94 -2.34 -19.66
C VAL A 424 17.95 -1.22 -20.03
N PHE A 425 18.42 -0.05 -20.43
CA PHE A 425 17.54 1.07 -20.78
C PHE A 425 16.60 0.73 -21.94
N GLY A 426 17.08 0.01 -22.95
CA GLY A 426 16.26 -0.42 -24.09
C GLY A 426 15.13 -1.35 -23.68
N VAL A 427 15.41 -2.28 -22.76
CA VAL A 427 14.42 -3.19 -22.19
C VAL A 427 13.38 -2.40 -21.38
N TYR A 428 13.83 -1.55 -20.46
CA TYR A 428 12.95 -0.66 -19.70
C TYR A 428 11.99 0.12 -20.60
N LEU A 429 12.53 0.78 -21.63
CA LEU A 429 11.73 1.61 -22.53
C LEU A 429 10.74 0.77 -23.35
N PHE A 430 11.11 -0.44 -23.76
CA PHE A 430 10.20 -1.39 -24.43
C PHE A 430 9.03 -1.76 -23.52
N PHE A 431 9.31 -2.10 -22.26
CA PHE A 431 8.26 -2.43 -21.29
C PHE A 431 7.31 -1.26 -21.06
N VAL A 432 7.82 -0.07 -20.81
CA VAL A 432 6.99 1.12 -20.54
C VAL A 432 6.18 1.55 -21.77
N ARG A 433 6.70 1.35 -22.98
CA ARG A 433 6.00 1.74 -24.22
C ARG A 433 4.89 0.76 -24.62
N TYR A 434 5.11 -0.52 -24.44
CA TYR A 434 4.27 -1.55 -25.04
C TYR A 434 3.68 -2.51 -24.01
N VAL A 435 4.51 -3.11 -23.16
CA VAL A 435 4.08 -4.19 -22.26
C VAL A 435 3.21 -3.65 -21.12
N CYS A 436 3.71 -2.63 -20.40
CA CYS A 436 2.98 -2.08 -19.26
C CYS A 436 1.61 -1.48 -19.65
N PRO A 437 1.50 -0.60 -20.68
CA PRO A 437 0.19 -0.04 -21.04
C PRO A 437 -0.79 -1.13 -21.50
N THR A 438 -0.34 -2.12 -22.28
CA THR A 438 -1.20 -3.20 -22.76
C THR A 438 -1.70 -4.07 -21.60
N ALA A 439 -0.81 -4.43 -20.67
CA ALA A 439 -1.17 -5.22 -19.51
C ALA A 439 -2.12 -4.47 -18.55
N ILE A 440 -1.86 -3.18 -18.28
CA ILE A 440 -2.75 -2.36 -17.44
C ILE A 440 -4.12 -2.22 -18.10
N LEU A 441 -4.16 -1.99 -19.41
CA LEU A 441 -5.42 -1.88 -20.14
C LEU A 441 -6.22 -3.20 -20.09
N ALA A 442 -5.55 -4.35 -20.21
CA ALA A 442 -6.19 -5.66 -20.10
C ALA A 442 -6.83 -5.84 -18.72
N VAL A 443 -6.11 -5.54 -17.62
CA VAL A 443 -6.67 -5.58 -16.26
C VAL A 443 -7.85 -4.63 -16.11
N PHE A 444 -7.71 -3.40 -16.60
CA PHE A 444 -8.76 -2.40 -16.50
C PHE A 444 -10.06 -2.83 -17.20
N LEU A 445 -9.94 -3.38 -18.42
CA LEU A 445 -11.10 -3.86 -19.18
C LEU A 445 -11.73 -5.10 -18.54
N HIS A 446 -10.93 -6.00 -17.99
CA HIS A 446 -11.43 -7.16 -17.25
C HIS A 446 -12.18 -6.74 -15.96
N GLN A 447 -11.63 -5.80 -15.18
CA GLN A 447 -12.30 -5.28 -13.99
C GLN A 447 -13.64 -4.60 -14.29
N LEU A 448 -13.80 -4.05 -15.51
CA LEU A 448 -15.06 -3.49 -15.99
C LEU A 448 -16.02 -4.54 -16.57
N GLY A 449 -15.64 -5.82 -16.59
CA GLY A 449 -16.48 -6.91 -17.12
C GLY A 449 -16.62 -6.91 -18.63
N VAL A 450 -15.62 -6.40 -19.38
CA VAL A 450 -15.65 -6.36 -20.84
C VAL A 450 -15.32 -7.73 -21.44
N PHE A 451 -14.53 -8.56 -20.74
CA PHE A 451 -14.22 -9.96 -21.08
C PHE A 451 -13.84 -10.76 -19.82
#